data_7f5d92f222f289e61cd10fef0b8031fd
#
_entry.id   7f5d92f222f289e61cd10fef0b8031fd
#
_cell.length_a   1.000
_cell.length_b   1.000
_cell.length_c   1.000
_cell.angle_alpha   90.00
_cell.angle_beta   90.00
_cell.angle_gamma   90.00
#
_symmetry.space_group_name_H-M   'P 1'
#
loop_
_entity.id
_entity.type
_entity.pdbx_description
1 polymer ?
#
loop_
_entity_poly.entity_id
_entity_poly.type
_entity_poly.pdbx_seq_one_letter_code
_entity_poly.pdbx_strand_id
1 'polypeptide(L)'
;MNSYGQFCPLAQAAQLLCERWTLIVVRELIAGSTRFNKIKKGVPRMSPSLLSARLKRLVEAGVIEQSGNKGNYTYSLTEAGLELRPIVELFGAWGHRWARSSLNRIDLDAGLLMWDMRRTVDPAVFPSCRIVVQFEYPDAPKGARNWWLVSENGEIDLCLSDPGHNVDVVIKCPLKTMTEVWTLRQRFNDAVKKGDIKVMGDSKLTSKLQDWLGASPLSRLGALGELPRLAWNAK
;
A
#
# COMPACT_ATOMS: atom_id res chain seq x y z
N MET A 1 21.58 21.59 1.51
CA MET A 1 20.13 21.50 1.82
C MET A 1 19.62 22.92 2.00
N ASN A 2 18.52 23.29 1.35
CA ASN A 2 17.92 24.60 1.59
C ASN A 2 17.21 24.54 2.95
N SER A 3 17.83 25.16 3.98
CA SER A 3 17.19 25.34 5.28
C SER A 3 16.09 26.39 5.15
N TYR A 4 14.97 26.20 5.86
CA TYR A 4 13.94 27.23 6.00
C TYR A 4 14.43 28.45 6.80
N GLY A 5 15.59 28.33 7.47
CA GLY A 5 16.12 29.41 8.34
C GLY A 5 15.22 29.72 9.53
N GLN A 6 14.40 28.78 9.96
CA GLN A 6 13.44 28.94 11.05
C GLN A 6 13.73 27.98 12.19
N PHE A 7 13.60 28.44 13.42
CA PHE A 7 13.68 27.62 14.63
C PHE A 7 12.41 26.77 14.89
N CYS A 8 11.35 27.01 14.15
CA CYS A 8 10.08 26.33 14.29
C CYS A 8 10.25 24.80 14.13
N PRO A 9 9.84 23.97 15.11
CA PRO A 9 9.97 22.50 15.00
C PRO A 9 9.30 21.91 13.76
N LEU A 10 8.17 22.49 13.31
CA LEU A 10 7.51 22.07 12.08
C LEU A 10 8.40 22.33 10.85
N ALA A 11 9.07 23.49 10.78
CA ALA A 11 9.99 23.79 9.68
C ALA A 11 11.19 22.82 9.68
N GLN A 12 11.72 22.47 10.84
CA GLN A 12 12.81 21.51 10.98
C GLN A 12 12.38 20.11 10.53
N ALA A 13 11.21 19.63 10.96
CA ALA A 13 10.66 18.35 10.52
C ALA A 13 10.39 18.36 9.00
N ALA A 14 9.86 19.44 8.45
CA ALA A 14 9.57 19.58 7.04
C ALA A 14 10.81 19.50 6.14
N GLN A 15 11.98 19.96 6.62
CA GLN A 15 13.25 19.81 5.87
C GLN A 15 13.60 18.35 5.56
N LEU A 16 13.22 17.43 6.44
CA LEU A 16 13.46 16.01 6.25
C LEU A 16 12.25 15.33 5.56
N LEU A 17 11.07 15.52 6.12
CA LEU A 17 9.89 14.72 5.79
C LEU A 17 9.17 15.18 4.53
N CYS A 18 9.25 16.49 4.17
CA CYS A 18 8.61 17.01 2.97
C CYS A 18 9.45 16.84 1.69
N GLU A 19 10.64 16.25 1.79
CA GLU A 19 11.32 15.82 0.58
C GLU A 19 10.51 14.75 -0.15
N ARG A 20 10.35 14.93 -1.48
CA ARG A 20 9.58 13.99 -2.29
C ARG A 20 10.01 12.55 -2.04
N TRP A 21 9.02 11.65 -1.86
CA TRP A 21 9.12 10.23 -1.56
C TRP A 21 9.38 9.88 -0.10
N THR A 22 9.89 10.77 0.74
CA THR A 22 10.31 10.42 2.11
C THR A 22 9.16 9.82 2.93
N LEU A 23 8.01 10.50 3.04
CA LEU A 23 6.86 9.97 3.78
C LEU A 23 6.32 8.65 3.20
N ILE A 24 6.43 8.47 1.86
CA ILE A 24 5.99 7.22 1.22
C ILE A 24 6.96 6.07 1.54
N VAL A 25 8.26 6.34 1.65
CA VAL A 25 9.25 5.34 2.11
C VAL A 25 9.01 4.99 3.58
N VAL A 26 8.75 5.99 4.45
CA VAL A 26 8.39 5.75 5.85
C VAL A 26 7.11 4.91 5.95
N ARG A 27 6.08 5.18 5.12
CA ARG A 27 4.87 4.35 5.02
C ARG A 27 5.20 2.89 4.73
N GLU A 28 6.13 2.61 3.83
CA GLU A 28 6.54 1.24 3.49
C GLU A 28 7.17 0.52 4.69
N LEU A 29 7.99 1.22 5.45
CA LEU A 29 8.59 0.67 6.68
C LEU A 29 7.53 0.43 7.77
N ILE A 30 6.60 1.37 7.96
CA ILE A 30 5.44 1.21 8.85
C ILE A 30 4.60 -0.02 8.46
N ALA A 31 4.46 -0.28 7.16
CA ALA A 31 3.74 -1.44 6.62
C ALA A 31 4.56 -2.75 6.65
N GLY A 32 5.74 -2.77 7.30
CA GLY A 32 6.55 -3.96 7.52
C GLY A 32 7.53 -4.31 6.39
N SER A 33 7.75 -3.42 5.42
CA SER A 33 8.79 -3.61 4.41
C SER A 33 10.17 -3.30 4.99
N THR A 34 10.99 -4.32 5.26
CA THR A 34 12.30 -4.17 5.91
C THR A 34 13.50 -4.27 4.96
N ARG A 35 13.31 -4.80 3.74
CA ARG A 35 14.40 -4.98 2.76
C ARG A 35 14.23 -4.04 1.59
N PHE A 36 15.35 -3.58 1.03
CA PHE A 36 15.38 -2.66 -0.11
C PHE A 36 14.41 -3.06 -1.23
N ASN A 37 14.45 -4.32 -1.67
CA ASN A 37 13.59 -4.81 -2.75
C ASN A 37 12.10 -4.85 -2.37
N LYS A 38 11.77 -5.05 -1.09
CA LYS A 38 10.37 -4.99 -0.60
C LYS A 38 9.88 -3.56 -0.54
N ILE A 39 10.70 -2.63 -0.02
CA ILE A 39 10.40 -1.19 -0.02
C ILE A 39 10.22 -0.69 -1.46
N LYS A 40 11.10 -1.11 -2.39
CA LYS A 40 11.02 -0.73 -3.81
C LYS A 40 9.70 -1.15 -4.48
N LYS A 41 9.10 -2.28 -4.09
CA LYS A 41 7.77 -2.69 -4.58
C LYS A 41 6.66 -1.72 -4.19
N GLY A 42 6.75 -1.09 -3.03
CA GLY A 42 5.81 -0.06 -2.58
C GLY A 42 6.05 1.33 -3.15
N VAL A 43 7.21 1.54 -3.82
CA VAL A 43 7.56 2.80 -4.50
C VAL A 43 8.07 2.53 -5.93
N PRO A 44 7.28 1.87 -6.78
CA PRO A 44 7.75 1.34 -8.07
C PRO A 44 8.29 2.40 -9.03
N ARG A 45 7.85 3.64 -8.91
CA ARG A 45 8.29 4.75 -9.77
C ARG A 45 9.51 5.51 -9.26
N MET A 46 9.96 5.22 -8.04
CA MET A 46 11.17 5.78 -7.47
C MET A 46 12.39 5.07 -8.02
N SER A 47 13.41 5.77 -8.51
CA SER A 47 14.64 5.11 -8.98
C SER A 47 15.36 4.43 -7.81
N PRO A 48 16.09 3.32 -8.03
CA PRO A 48 16.88 2.65 -7.00
C PRO A 48 17.90 3.58 -6.32
N SER A 49 18.55 4.44 -7.08
CA SER A 49 19.52 5.42 -6.56
C SER A 49 18.85 6.44 -5.62
N LEU A 50 17.66 6.95 -5.99
CA LEU A 50 16.92 7.87 -5.16
C LEU A 50 16.41 7.18 -3.88
N LEU A 51 15.93 5.93 -3.97
CA LEU A 51 15.53 5.16 -2.79
C LEU A 51 16.73 4.96 -1.84
N SER A 52 17.89 4.59 -2.37
CA SER A 52 19.13 4.47 -1.57
C SER A 52 19.48 5.79 -0.88
N ALA A 53 19.38 6.91 -1.59
CA ALA A 53 19.65 8.23 -1.03
C ALA A 53 18.65 8.60 0.08
N ARG A 54 17.35 8.28 -0.09
CA ARG A 54 16.34 8.51 0.95
C ARG A 54 16.55 7.64 2.18
N LEU A 55 16.84 6.37 2.00
CA LEU A 55 17.14 5.46 3.12
C LEU A 55 18.37 5.93 3.89
N LYS A 56 19.46 6.29 3.20
CA LYS A 56 20.65 6.85 3.84
C LYS A 56 20.32 8.10 4.65
N ARG A 57 19.54 9.01 4.07
CA ARG A 57 19.11 10.26 4.74
C ARG A 57 18.28 9.99 5.99
N LEU A 58 17.38 8.99 5.96
CA LEU A 58 16.58 8.61 7.10
C LEU A 58 17.43 7.96 8.22
N VAL A 59 18.47 7.19 7.85
CA VAL A 59 19.45 6.65 8.81
C VAL A 59 20.25 7.77 9.47
N GLU A 60 20.79 8.71 8.69
CA GLU A 60 21.53 9.87 9.19
C GLU A 60 20.70 10.75 10.12
N ALA A 61 19.39 10.82 9.90
CA ALA A 61 18.44 11.55 10.73
C ALA A 61 17.95 10.76 11.96
N GLY A 62 18.39 9.52 12.14
CA GLY A 62 17.96 8.66 13.27
C GLY A 62 16.50 8.20 13.21
N VAL A 63 15.84 8.33 12.06
CA VAL A 63 14.46 7.86 11.86
C VAL A 63 14.39 6.36 11.62
N ILE A 64 15.39 5.82 10.96
CA ILE A 64 15.53 4.38 10.73
C ILE A 64 16.93 3.94 11.09
N GLU A 65 17.06 2.66 11.41
CA GLU A 65 18.34 1.99 11.56
C GLU A 65 18.55 1.00 10.40
N GLN A 66 19.82 0.79 10.07
CA GLN A 66 20.26 -0.15 9.05
C GLN A 66 21.11 -1.22 9.74
N SER A 67 20.78 -2.48 9.52
CA SER A 67 21.52 -3.63 10.03
C SER A 67 21.89 -4.59 8.89
N GLY A 68 22.85 -5.50 9.16
CA GLY A 68 23.34 -6.46 8.18
C GLY A 68 24.55 -5.99 7.39
N ASN A 69 24.92 -6.75 6.36
CA ASN A 69 26.13 -6.54 5.55
C ASN A 69 25.77 -5.99 4.15
N LYS A 70 26.78 -5.45 3.48
CA LYS A 70 26.64 -4.95 2.09
C LYS A 70 25.98 -6.00 1.19
N GLY A 71 24.88 -5.60 0.54
CA GLY A 71 24.07 -6.48 -0.31
C GLY A 71 22.90 -7.16 0.41
N ASN A 72 22.88 -7.20 1.76
CA ASN A 72 21.82 -7.82 2.56
C ASN A 72 21.37 -6.92 3.74
N TYR A 73 21.22 -5.63 3.49
CA TYR A 73 20.76 -4.69 4.50
C TYR A 73 19.29 -4.89 4.83
N THR A 74 18.99 -4.74 6.12
CA THR A 74 17.63 -4.65 6.68
C THR A 74 17.45 -3.28 7.29
N TYR A 75 16.28 -2.70 7.11
CA TYR A 75 15.91 -1.39 7.63
C TYR A 75 14.75 -1.54 8.60
N SER A 76 14.84 -0.89 9.75
CA SER A 76 13.80 -0.87 10.79
C SER A 76 13.57 0.56 11.27
N LEU A 77 12.36 0.85 11.72
CA LEU A 77 12.04 2.13 12.34
C LEU A 77 12.67 2.18 13.73
N THR A 78 13.30 3.30 14.06
CA THR A 78 13.68 3.64 15.44
C THR A 78 12.44 4.08 16.23
N GLU A 79 12.59 4.40 17.52
CA GLU A 79 11.53 5.01 18.32
C GLU A 79 11.02 6.30 17.65
N ALA A 80 11.92 7.20 17.24
CA ALA A 80 11.57 8.40 16.50
C ALA A 80 10.85 8.11 15.16
N GLY A 81 11.23 7.03 14.48
CA GLY A 81 10.55 6.57 13.27
C GLY A 81 9.15 6.03 13.54
N LEU A 82 8.95 5.32 14.65
CA LEU A 82 7.64 4.81 15.06
C LEU A 82 6.66 5.93 15.41
N GLU A 83 7.16 7.03 16.01
CA GLU A 83 6.35 8.22 16.27
C GLU A 83 5.84 8.92 15.01
N LEU A 84 6.43 8.65 13.84
CA LEU A 84 5.91 9.14 12.54
C LEU A 84 4.65 8.40 12.08
N ARG A 85 4.31 7.24 12.65
CA ARG A 85 3.13 6.47 12.24
C ARG A 85 1.85 7.31 12.26
N PRO A 86 1.43 7.94 13.37
CA PRO A 86 0.22 8.75 13.39
C PRO A 86 0.28 9.93 12.41
N ILE A 87 1.46 10.51 12.16
CA ILE A 87 1.63 11.58 11.19
C ILE A 87 1.34 11.09 9.76
N VAL A 88 1.92 9.95 9.38
CA VAL A 88 1.68 9.33 8.06
C VAL A 88 0.22 8.93 7.89
N GLU A 89 -0.38 8.33 8.92
CA GLU A 89 -1.78 7.93 8.93
C GLU A 89 -2.73 9.13 8.78
N LEU A 90 -2.53 10.19 9.56
CA LEU A 90 -3.34 11.41 9.48
C LEU A 90 -3.14 12.13 8.14
N PHE A 91 -1.91 12.19 7.63
CA PHE A 91 -1.62 12.77 6.33
C PHE A 91 -2.29 11.99 5.19
N GLY A 92 -2.23 10.65 5.25
CA GLY A 92 -2.93 9.78 4.31
C GLY A 92 -4.46 9.90 4.38
N ALA A 93 -5.02 9.96 5.59
CA ALA A 93 -6.45 10.17 5.81
C ALA A 93 -6.92 11.54 5.29
N TRP A 94 -6.14 12.59 5.50
CA TRP A 94 -6.39 13.91 4.93
C TRP A 94 -6.37 13.87 3.40
N GLY A 95 -5.34 13.20 2.83
CA GLY A 95 -5.21 13.00 1.39
C GLY A 95 -6.41 12.27 0.79
N HIS A 96 -6.90 11.22 1.46
CA HIS A 96 -8.10 10.49 1.01
C HIS A 96 -9.34 11.38 0.97
N ARG A 97 -9.50 12.28 1.93
CA ARG A 97 -10.69 13.15 2.03
C ARG A 97 -10.63 14.35 1.10
N TRP A 98 -9.50 15.01 1.02
CA TRP A 98 -9.39 16.35 0.46
C TRP A 98 -8.55 16.42 -0.82
N ALA A 99 -7.51 15.60 -0.97
CA ALA A 99 -6.70 15.55 -2.19
C ALA A 99 -7.32 14.63 -3.25
N ARG A 100 -8.64 14.73 -3.47
CA ARG A 100 -9.39 13.92 -4.42
C ARG A 100 -9.13 14.40 -5.85
N SER A 101 -8.04 13.96 -6.44
CA SER A 101 -7.91 13.97 -7.90
C SER A 101 -8.61 12.73 -8.47
N SER A 102 -9.23 12.85 -9.65
CA SER A 102 -9.62 11.67 -10.43
C SER A 102 -8.37 10.83 -10.68
N LEU A 103 -8.45 9.51 -10.45
CA LEU A 103 -7.35 8.61 -10.78
C LEU A 103 -7.11 8.66 -12.29
N ASN A 104 -5.98 9.20 -12.69
CA ASN A 104 -5.53 9.22 -14.06
C ASN A 104 -4.73 7.95 -14.35
N ARG A 105 -4.55 7.63 -15.63
CA ARG A 105 -3.78 6.45 -16.06
C ARG A 105 -2.36 6.41 -15.48
N ILE A 106 -1.76 7.57 -15.23
CA ILE A 106 -0.43 7.68 -14.61
C ILE A 106 -0.43 7.27 -13.14
N ASP A 107 -1.55 7.31 -12.44
CA ASP A 107 -1.67 6.96 -11.03
C ASP A 107 -1.89 5.46 -10.81
N LEU A 108 -2.19 4.73 -11.89
CA LEU A 108 -2.51 3.31 -11.85
C LEU A 108 -1.23 2.47 -12.01
N ASP A 109 -1.03 1.56 -11.06
CA ASP A 109 0.07 0.58 -11.06
C ASP A 109 -0.43 -0.73 -10.45
N ALA A 110 -0.56 -1.76 -11.28
CA ALA A 110 -1.07 -3.06 -10.84
C ALA A 110 -0.14 -3.72 -9.81
N GLY A 111 1.18 -3.53 -9.96
CA GLY A 111 2.15 -4.08 -9.01
C GLY A 111 2.02 -3.46 -7.63
N LEU A 112 1.86 -2.14 -7.56
CA LEU A 112 1.63 -1.43 -6.30
C LEU A 112 0.29 -1.85 -5.66
N LEU A 113 -0.79 -1.90 -6.45
CA LEU A 113 -2.10 -2.31 -5.96
C LEU A 113 -2.05 -3.71 -5.36
N MET A 114 -1.51 -4.67 -6.10
CA MET A 114 -1.44 -6.07 -5.66
C MET A 114 -0.49 -6.24 -4.47
N TRP A 115 0.60 -5.46 -4.42
CA TRP A 115 1.52 -5.44 -3.28
C TRP A 115 0.84 -4.94 -2.01
N ASP A 116 0.03 -3.88 -2.12
CA ASP A 116 -0.73 -3.33 -0.99
C ASP A 116 -1.85 -4.27 -0.56
N MET A 117 -2.59 -4.85 -1.50
CA MET A 117 -3.67 -5.81 -1.22
C MET A 117 -3.12 -7.04 -0.49
N ARG A 118 -2.03 -7.66 -1.00
CA ARG A 118 -1.41 -8.85 -0.40
C ARG A 118 -1.18 -8.73 1.10
N ARG A 119 -0.67 -7.62 1.55
CA ARG A 119 -0.27 -7.43 2.96
C ARG A 119 -1.41 -7.03 3.91
N THR A 120 -2.60 -6.80 3.37
CA THR A 120 -3.81 -6.49 4.15
C THR A 120 -4.83 -7.60 4.14
N VAL A 121 -4.65 -8.61 3.30
CA VAL A 121 -5.47 -9.82 3.32
C VAL A 121 -5.20 -10.57 4.61
N ASP A 122 -6.27 -10.86 5.36
CA ASP A 122 -6.18 -11.70 6.55
C ASP A 122 -6.20 -13.18 6.11
N PRO A 123 -5.12 -13.94 6.32
CA PRO A 123 -5.09 -15.35 5.95
C PRO A 123 -6.12 -16.19 6.73
N ALA A 124 -6.58 -15.74 7.89
CA ALA A 124 -7.55 -16.46 8.72
C ALA A 124 -8.95 -16.58 8.09
N VAL A 125 -9.26 -15.73 7.10
CA VAL A 125 -10.54 -15.82 6.36
C VAL A 125 -10.56 -16.94 5.31
N PHE A 126 -9.39 -17.48 4.96
CA PHE A 126 -9.26 -18.61 4.05
C PHE A 126 -9.25 -19.94 4.80
N PRO A 127 -9.73 -21.04 4.18
CA PRO A 127 -9.52 -22.37 4.73
C PRO A 127 -8.02 -22.70 4.79
N SER A 128 -7.65 -23.68 5.61
CA SER A 128 -6.25 -24.12 5.77
C SER A 128 -5.64 -24.78 4.53
N CYS A 129 -6.48 -25.21 3.58
CA CYS A 129 -6.01 -25.70 2.29
C CYS A 129 -5.53 -24.56 1.40
N ARG A 130 -4.72 -24.88 0.39
CA ARG A 130 -4.30 -23.90 -0.61
C ARG A 130 -5.50 -23.32 -1.35
N ILE A 131 -5.56 -22.00 -1.44
CA ILE A 131 -6.53 -21.23 -2.23
C ILE A 131 -5.77 -20.33 -3.18
N VAL A 132 -6.17 -20.35 -4.45
CA VAL A 132 -5.56 -19.52 -5.50
C VAL A 132 -6.60 -18.56 -6.05
N VAL A 133 -6.35 -17.27 -5.89
CA VAL A 133 -7.18 -16.20 -6.45
C VAL A 133 -6.42 -15.49 -7.57
N GLN A 134 -6.95 -15.56 -8.77
CA GLN A 134 -6.40 -14.85 -9.93
C GLN A 134 -7.08 -13.49 -10.10
N PHE A 135 -6.28 -12.45 -10.28
CA PHE A 135 -6.73 -11.13 -10.68
C PHE A 135 -6.34 -10.87 -12.14
N GLU A 136 -7.31 -10.47 -12.96
CA GLU A 136 -7.11 -10.11 -14.35
C GLU A 136 -7.43 -8.63 -14.57
N TYR A 137 -6.43 -7.87 -15.02
CA TYR A 137 -6.53 -6.46 -15.40
C TYR A 137 -6.30 -6.30 -16.91
N PRO A 138 -7.34 -6.42 -17.77
CA PRO A 138 -7.16 -6.44 -19.23
C PRO A 138 -6.55 -5.17 -19.81
N ASP A 139 -6.75 -4.03 -19.13
CA ASP A 139 -6.27 -2.70 -19.49
C ASP A 139 -4.86 -2.39 -19.00
N ALA A 140 -4.28 -3.26 -18.18
CA ALA A 140 -2.88 -3.14 -17.74
C ALA A 140 -1.88 -3.56 -18.84
N PRO A 141 -0.61 -3.13 -18.77
CA PRO A 141 0.46 -3.62 -19.65
C PRO A 141 0.56 -5.15 -19.62
N LYS A 142 0.92 -5.78 -20.76
CA LYS A 142 0.94 -7.25 -20.93
C LYS A 142 1.58 -8.00 -19.77
N GLY A 143 2.71 -7.54 -19.24
CA GLY A 143 3.42 -8.17 -18.11
C GLY A 143 2.81 -7.92 -16.73
N ALA A 144 1.72 -7.16 -16.62
CA ALA A 144 1.06 -6.80 -15.36
C ALA A 144 -0.46 -7.07 -15.39
N ARG A 145 -0.92 -7.89 -16.35
CA ARG A 145 -2.35 -8.18 -16.50
C ARG A 145 -2.85 -9.23 -15.55
N ASN A 146 -2.04 -10.22 -15.26
CA ASN A 146 -2.42 -11.36 -14.46
C ASN A 146 -1.58 -11.42 -13.18
N TRP A 147 -2.27 -11.69 -12.08
CA TRP A 147 -1.68 -11.80 -10.75
C TRP A 147 -2.35 -12.92 -10.00
N TRP A 148 -1.59 -13.67 -9.21
CA TRP A 148 -2.12 -14.76 -8.40
C TRP A 148 -1.79 -14.50 -6.94
N LEU A 149 -2.81 -14.49 -6.11
CA LEU A 149 -2.69 -14.47 -4.67
C LEU A 149 -2.91 -15.90 -4.19
N VAL A 150 -1.91 -16.45 -3.53
CA VAL A 150 -1.94 -17.82 -3.02
C VAL A 150 -1.98 -17.77 -1.51
N SER A 151 -3.05 -18.29 -0.93
CA SER A 151 -3.18 -18.49 0.52
C SER A 151 -2.90 -19.96 0.82
N GLU A 152 -1.94 -20.23 1.69
CA GLU A 152 -1.60 -21.58 2.13
C GLU A 152 -0.96 -21.54 3.51
N ASN A 153 -1.37 -22.44 4.41
CA ASN A 153 -0.82 -22.58 5.76
C ASN A 153 -0.76 -21.28 6.57
N GLY A 154 -1.73 -20.38 6.39
CA GLY A 154 -1.79 -19.09 7.07
C GLY A 154 -0.85 -18.02 6.49
N GLU A 155 -0.25 -18.27 5.34
CA GLU A 155 0.58 -17.30 4.63
C GLU A 155 -0.09 -16.86 3.32
N ILE A 156 0.18 -15.62 2.92
CA ILE A 156 -0.30 -15.05 1.66
C ILE A 156 0.88 -14.70 0.78
N ASP A 157 0.97 -15.35 -0.37
CA ASP A 157 1.94 -15.05 -1.41
C ASP A 157 1.32 -14.36 -2.63
N LEU A 158 2.14 -13.56 -3.30
CA LEU A 158 1.77 -12.87 -4.54
C LEU A 158 2.70 -13.29 -5.67
N CYS A 159 2.13 -13.96 -6.68
CA CYS A 159 2.84 -14.45 -7.86
C CYS A 159 2.51 -13.58 -9.09
N LEU A 160 3.56 -13.29 -9.88
CA LEU A 160 3.50 -12.58 -11.16
C LEU A 160 3.37 -13.52 -12.37
N SER A 161 3.65 -14.79 -12.15
CA SER A 161 3.48 -15.88 -13.11
C SER A 161 2.54 -16.93 -12.54
N ASP A 162 1.91 -17.68 -13.42
CA ASP A 162 1.05 -18.79 -13.03
C ASP A 162 1.79 -19.72 -12.05
N PRO A 163 1.25 -19.91 -10.82
CA PRO A 163 1.87 -20.77 -9.82
C PRO A 163 1.72 -22.27 -10.14
N GLY A 164 1.05 -22.64 -11.25
CA GLY A 164 0.84 -24.03 -11.67
C GLY A 164 -0.20 -24.78 -10.83
N HIS A 165 -1.12 -24.08 -10.20
CA HIS A 165 -2.20 -24.65 -9.38
C HIS A 165 -3.57 -24.29 -9.97
N ASN A 166 -4.58 -25.11 -9.66
CA ASN A 166 -5.95 -24.78 -10.03
C ASN A 166 -6.35 -23.43 -9.40
N VAL A 167 -7.01 -22.60 -10.19
CA VAL A 167 -7.53 -21.31 -9.73
C VAL A 167 -8.91 -21.50 -9.15
N ASP A 168 -9.10 -21.14 -7.88
CA ASP A 168 -10.37 -21.29 -7.17
C ASP A 168 -11.31 -20.10 -7.43
N VAL A 169 -10.74 -18.90 -7.58
CA VAL A 169 -11.49 -17.66 -7.84
C VAL A 169 -10.76 -16.83 -8.90
N VAL A 170 -11.52 -16.32 -9.87
CA VAL A 170 -11.02 -15.33 -10.85
C VAL A 170 -11.78 -14.03 -10.65
N ILE A 171 -11.04 -12.93 -10.50
CA ILE A 171 -11.56 -11.56 -10.42
C ILE A 171 -11.06 -10.81 -11.64
N LYS A 172 -11.97 -10.43 -12.53
CA LYS A 172 -11.64 -9.73 -13.78
C LYS A 172 -12.28 -8.36 -13.80
N CYS A 173 -11.48 -7.31 -13.93
CA CYS A 173 -11.96 -5.93 -14.00
C CYS A 173 -10.87 -4.99 -14.56
N PRO A 174 -11.24 -3.76 -14.97
CA PRO A 174 -10.26 -2.71 -15.23
C PRO A 174 -9.43 -2.40 -13.97
N LEU A 175 -8.14 -2.12 -14.16
CA LEU A 175 -7.24 -1.78 -13.05
C LEU A 175 -7.74 -0.56 -12.26
N LYS A 176 -8.31 0.44 -12.97
CA LYS A 176 -8.92 1.61 -12.33
C LYS A 176 -10.05 1.22 -11.38
N THR A 177 -10.96 0.36 -11.81
CA THR A 177 -12.10 -0.10 -10.99
C THR A 177 -11.62 -0.75 -9.70
N MET A 178 -10.65 -1.67 -9.76
CA MET A 178 -10.12 -2.31 -8.55
C MET A 178 -9.38 -1.30 -7.66
N THR A 179 -8.65 -0.35 -8.24
CA THR A 179 -7.98 0.72 -7.46
C THR A 179 -9.00 1.62 -6.75
N GLU A 180 -10.13 1.93 -7.41
CA GLU A 180 -11.21 2.71 -6.80
C GLU A 180 -11.90 1.94 -5.67
N VAL A 181 -12.12 0.64 -5.85
CA VAL A 181 -12.63 -0.24 -4.77
C VAL A 181 -11.65 -0.30 -3.62
N TRP A 182 -10.37 -0.57 -3.89
CA TRP A 182 -9.32 -0.64 -2.88
C TRP A 182 -9.17 0.65 -2.07
N THR A 183 -9.33 1.79 -2.72
CA THR A 183 -9.24 3.12 -2.09
C THR A 183 -10.58 3.63 -1.56
N LEU A 184 -11.62 2.79 -1.47
CA LEU A 184 -12.96 3.13 -0.97
C LEU A 184 -13.64 4.29 -1.71
N ARG A 185 -13.31 4.49 -2.98
CA ARG A 185 -13.99 5.45 -3.88
C ARG A 185 -15.23 4.85 -4.53
N GLN A 186 -15.27 3.51 -4.64
CA GLN A 186 -16.38 2.73 -5.13
C GLN A 186 -16.59 1.51 -4.22
N ARG A 187 -17.85 1.10 -4.01
CA ARG A 187 -18.15 -0.14 -3.29
C ARG A 187 -17.98 -1.34 -4.21
N PHE A 188 -17.37 -2.40 -3.71
CA PHE A 188 -17.15 -3.63 -4.47
C PHE A 188 -18.46 -4.21 -5.05
N ASN A 189 -19.50 -4.34 -4.22
CA ASN A 189 -20.80 -4.88 -4.65
C ASN A 189 -21.48 -4.03 -5.72
N ASP A 190 -21.29 -2.70 -5.69
CA ASP A 190 -21.85 -1.83 -6.72
C ASP A 190 -21.14 -2.02 -8.05
N ALA A 191 -19.80 -2.22 -8.02
CA ALA A 191 -19.02 -2.53 -9.21
C ALA A 191 -19.39 -3.91 -9.80
N VAL A 192 -19.62 -4.93 -8.96
CA VAL A 192 -20.09 -6.24 -9.40
C VAL A 192 -21.49 -6.13 -10.03
N LYS A 193 -22.44 -5.46 -9.38
CA LYS A 193 -23.81 -5.27 -9.89
C LYS A 193 -23.84 -4.53 -11.23
N LYS A 194 -22.93 -3.58 -11.44
CA LYS A 194 -22.80 -2.86 -12.73
C LYS A 194 -22.11 -3.70 -13.81
N GLY A 195 -21.50 -4.83 -13.46
CA GLY A 195 -20.71 -5.64 -14.38
C GLY A 195 -19.29 -5.13 -14.62
N ASP A 196 -18.84 -4.12 -13.88
CA ASP A 196 -17.48 -3.57 -13.95
C ASP A 196 -16.45 -4.56 -13.36
N ILE A 197 -16.89 -5.39 -12.39
CA ILE A 197 -16.11 -6.50 -11.83
C ILE A 197 -16.85 -7.81 -12.12
N LYS A 198 -16.15 -8.75 -12.74
CA LYS A 198 -16.62 -10.11 -12.93
C LYS A 198 -15.90 -11.02 -11.94
N VAL A 199 -16.67 -11.80 -11.20
CA VAL A 199 -16.17 -12.80 -10.25
C VAL A 199 -16.64 -14.18 -10.69
N MET A 200 -15.72 -15.13 -10.78
CA MET A 200 -15.99 -16.52 -11.17
C MET A 200 -15.25 -17.45 -10.19
N GLY A 201 -15.84 -18.57 -9.86
CA GLY A 201 -15.19 -19.59 -9.03
C GLY A 201 -16.08 -20.12 -7.90
N ASP A 202 -15.46 -20.69 -6.88
CA ASP A 202 -16.14 -21.30 -5.74
C ASP A 202 -17.09 -20.32 -5.02
N SER A 203 -18.36 -20.73 -4.86
CA SER A 203 -19.40 -19.88 -4.28
C SER A 203 -19.17 -19.52 -2.82
N LYS A 204 -18.53 -20.40 -2.04
CA LYS A 204 -18.22 -20.15 -0.62
C LYS A 204 -17.12 -19.10 -0.47
N LEU A 205 -16.14 -19.09 -1.39
CA LEU A 205 -15.06 -18.11 -1.41
C LEU A 205 -15.55 -16.78 -1.97
N THR A 206 -16.32 -16.78 -3.05
CA THR A 206 -16.83 -15.56 -3.68
C THR A 206 -17.83 -14.81 -2.81
N SER A 207 -18.63 -15.50 -1.99
CA SER A 207 -19.56 -14.87 -1.04
C SER A 207 -18.87 -14.10 0.08
N LYS A 208 -17.63 -14.47 0.45
CA LYS A 208 -16.80 -13.82 1.48
C LYS A 208 -15.77 -12.86 0.89
N LEU A 209 -15.85 -12.58 -0.40
CA LEU A 209 -14.81 -11.84 -1.12
C LEU A 209 -14.55 -10.46 -0.53
N GLN A 210 -15.57 -9.77 -0.06
CA GLN A 210 -15.42 -8.46 0.59
C GLN A 210 -14.64 -8.54 1.91
N ASP A 211 -14.79 -9.64 2.65
CA ASP A 211 -14.17 -9.80 3.95
C ASP A 211 -12.65 -9.92 3.81
N TRP A 212 -12.19 -10.73 2.83
CA TRP A 212 -10.76 -10.93 2.64
C TRP A 212 -10.10 -9.94 1.67
N LEU A 213 -10.84 -9.35 0.71
CA LEU A 213 -10.27 -8.34 -0.18
C LEU A 213 -9.84 -7.08 0.57
N GLY A 214 -10.59 -6.70 1.59
CA GLY A 214 -10.26 -5.56 2.44
C GLY A 214 -10.32 -4.22 1.73
N ALA A 215 -9.55 -3.26 2.24
CA ALA A 215 -9.36 -1.94 1.65
C ALA A 215 -8.08 -1.29 2.18
N SER A 216 -7.59 -0.25 1.50
CA SER A 216 -6.43 0.53 1.92
C SER A 216 -6.58 1.03 3.36
N PRO A 217 -5.62 0.76 4.26
CA PRO A 217 -5.68 1.23 5.65
C PRO A 217 -5.83 2.75 5.76
N LEU A 218 -5.12 3.50 4.92
CA LEU A 218 -5.19 4.97 4.90
C LEU A 218 -6.56 5.48 4.41
N SER A 219 -7.18 4.76 3.46
CA SER A 219 -8.52 5.09 2.99
C SER A 219 -9.59 4.77 4.04
N ARG A 220 -9.42 3.68 4.80
CA ARG A 220 -10.31 3.36 5.93
C ARG A 220 -10.27 4.46 6.99
N LEU A 221 -9.08 4.91 7.40
CA LEU A 221 -8.92 6.02 8.33
C LEU A 221 -9.57 7.31 7.80
N GLY A 222 -9.37 7.62 6.52
CA GLY A 222 -9.99 8.79 5.89
C GLY A 222 -11.51 8.72 5.84
N ALA A 223 -12.09 7.53 5.76
CA ALA A 223 -13.53 7.30 5.73
C ALA A 223 -14.22 7.43 7.11
N LEU A 224 -13.47 7.38 8.22
CA LEU A 224 -14.01 7.49 9.59
C LEU A 224 -14.55 8.89 9.95
N GLY A 225 -14.42 9.88 9.07
CA GLY A 225 -15.05 11.19 9.24
C GLY A 225 -14.26 12.21 10.03
N GLU A 226 -13.90 12.00 11.27
CA GLU A 226 -13.21 13.00 12.09
C GLU A 226 -11.75 12.60 12.34
N LEU A 227 -10.82 13.53 12.06
CA LEU A 227 -9.45 13.43 12.53
C LEU A 227 -9.36 14.04 13.93
N PRO A 228 -8.47 13.53 14.80
CA PRO A 228 -8.25 14.12 16.11
C PRO A 228 -7.92 15.61 15.96
N ARG A 229 -8.67 16.46 16.64
CA ARG A 229 -8.37 17.88 16.76
C ARG A 229 -7.47 18.06 17.98
N LEU A 230 -6.21 18.31 17.76
CA LEU A 230 -5.35 18.80 18.83
C LEU A 230 -5.80 20.22 19.18
N ALA A 231 -5.87 20.52 20.47
CA ALA A 231 -6.19 21.87 20.94
C ALA A 231 -5.08 22.82 20.49
N TRP A 232 -5.33 23.54 19.40
CA TRP A 232 -4.52 24.70 19.00
C TRP A 232 -5.24 25.91 19.59
N ASN A 233 -4.76 26.38 20.72
CA ASN A 233 -5.27 27.64 21.28
C ASN A 233 -4.79 28.81 20.40
N ALA A 234 -5.50 29.03 19.30
CA ALA A 234 -5.51 30.34 18.69
C ALA A 234 -6.39 31.23 19.56
N LYS A 235 -5.78 32.18 20.29
CA LYS A 235 -6.50 33.29 20.86
C LYS A 235 -7.08 34.17 19.76
#